data_8d9ae00c07f1edffabc9fb20957c0db5
#
_entry.id   8d9ae00c07f1edffabc9fb20957c0db5
#
_cell.length_a   1.000
_cell.length_b   1.000
_cell.length_c   1.000
_cell.angle_alpha   90.00
_cell.angle_beta   90.00
_cell.angle_gamma   90.00
#
_symmetry.space_group_name_H-M   'P 1'
#
loop_
_entity.id
_entity.type
_entity.pdbx_description
1 polymer ?
#
loop_
_entity_poly.entity_id
_entity_poly.type
_entity_poly.pdbx_seq_one_letter_code
_entity_poly.pdbx_strand_id
1 'polypeptide(L)'
;MKYIGPDFCNITTLLTDEELLIQKTANEFVAKEFMPLVNKYYEKGSFPADLIPKMGELGFFGATLPKKYGGSEISSTAYGLIMQELEKGDSGLRSVCSVQGGLVMYPIFQYGTEEQKEKWLPMLASGEAVGCFGLTESNHGSDPAGMTTKAVKDGDDWIINGSKMWITNGTIADVAVVWAKDEEGIVRGFLLEKGMDGFTASDIHGKMSLRASITSELFMKDVRISDKNRLPGVEGLKGPLSCLTQARYSIVWG
;
A
#
# COMPACT_ATOMS: atom_id res chain seq x y z
N MET A 1 -6.59 22.22 17.47
CA MET A 1 -6.05 23.51 16.96
C MET A 1 -6.04 23.44 15.45
N LYS A 2 -6.71 24.37 14.74
CA LYS A 2 -6.75 24.36 13.28
C LYS A 2 -5.41 24.97 12.79
N TYR A 3 -4.46 24.15 12.37
CA TYR A 3 -3.25 24.63 11.74
C TYR A 3 -3.57 25.10 10.32
N ILE A 4 -3.42 26.37 10.07
CA ILE A 4 -3.45 26.97 8.73
C ILE A 4 -2.01 27.37 8.44
N GLY A 5 -1.29 26.54 7.68
CA GLY A 5 0.05 26.89 7.21
C GLY A 5 -0.01 28.09 6.26
N PRO A 6 1.05 28.92 6.22
CA PRO A 6 1.10 30.02 5.27
C PRO A 6 1.25 29.49 3.84
N ASP A 7 0.42 29.98 2.93
CA ASP A 7 0.57 29.78 1.49
C ASP A 7 1.32 30.97 0.88
N PHE A 8 2.64 30.98 1.00
CA PHE A 8 3.49 32.10 0.53
C PHE A 8 3.43 32.32 -0.98
N CYS A 9 3.13 31.26 -1.74
CA CYS A 9 3.09 31.31 -3.20
C CYS A 9 1.67 31.43 -3.74
N ASN A 10 0.66 31.49 -2.85
CA ASN A 10 -0.76 31.53 -3.19
C ASN A 10 -1.17 30.38 -4.16
N ILE A 11 -0.63 29.18 -3.91
CA ILE A 11 -0.81 27.98 -4.75
C ILE A 11 -2.28 27.58 -4.81
N THR A 12 -3.04 27.84 -3.74
CA THR A 12 -4.47 27.55 -3.69
C THR A 12 -5.28 28.19 -4.81
N THR A 13 -4.81 29.30 -5.39
CA THR A 13 -5.48 29.94 -6.56
C THR A 13 -5.34 29.14 -7.86
N LEU A 14 -4.45 28.16 -7.90
CA LEU A 14 -4.25 27.27 -9.06
C LEU A 14 -5.12 26.01 -8.99
N LEU A 15 -5.76 25.78 -7.86
CA LEU A 15 -6.58 24.60 -7.60
C LEU A 15 -8.04 24.85 -8.02
N THR A 16 -8.67 23.79 -8.51
CA THR A 16 -10.11 23.80 -8.80
C THR A 16 -10.93 23.74 -7.52
N ASP A 17 -12.21 24.12 -7.58
CA ASP A 17 -13.13 24.03 -6.45
C ASP A 17 -13.27 22.57 -5.95
N GLU A 18 -13.24 21.59 -6.85
CA GLU A 18 -13.25 20.17 -6.52
C GLU A 18 -12.00 19.76 -5.74
N GLU A 19 -10.80 20.16 -6.18
CA GLU A 19 -9.54 19.87 -5.50
C GLU A 19 -9.49 20.52 -4.11
N LEU A 20 -9.98 21.75 -3.97
CA LEU A 20 -10.10 22.42 -2.68
C LEU A 20 -11.09 21.71 -1.73
N LEU A 21 -12.20 21.21 -2.27
CA LEU A 21 -13.18 20.45 -1.48
C LEU A 21 -12.60 19.12 -1.00
N ILE A 22 -11.87 18.41 -1.86
CA ILE A 22 -11.20 17.15 -1.53
C ILE A 22 -10.14 17.38 -0.45
N GLN A 23 -9.30 18.41 -0.61
CA GLN A 23 -8.32 18.81 0.41
C GLN A 23 -8.99 19.09 1.77
N LYS A 24 -10.07 19.86 1.75
CA LYS A 24 -10.83 20.18 2.98
C LYS A 24 -11.40 18.93 3.64
N THR A 25 -11.93 17.99 2.85
CA THR A 25 -12.47 16.72 3.35
C THR A 25 -11.39 15.90 4.05
N ALA A 26 -10.21 15.78 3.43
CA ALA A 26 -9.07 15.09 4.02
C ALA A 26 -8.58 15.78 5.31
N ASN A 27 -8.48 17.12 5.32
CA ASN A 27 -8.13 17.90 6.51
C ASN A 27 -9.10 17.67 7.67
N GLU A 28 -10.41 17.68 7.38
CA GLU A 28 -11.45 17.43 8.38
C GLU A 28 -11.39 16.02 8.96
N PHE A 29 -11.17 15.00 8.14
CA PHE A 29 -10.95 13.63 8.58
C PHE A 29 -9.76 13.55 9.52
N VAL A 30 -8.61 14.09 9.12
CA VAL A 30 -7.41 14.10 9.96
C VAL A 30 -7.68 14.78 11.31
N ALA A 31 -8.25 15.97 11.29
CA ALA A 31 -8.48 16.75 12.51
C ALA A 31 -9.49 16.08 13.47
N LYS A 32 -10.55 15.46 12.94
CA LYS A 32 -11.66 14.92 13.75
C LYS A 32 -11.48 13.48 14.16
N GLU A 33 -10.96 12.64 13.25
CA GLU A 33 -10.91 11.20 13.44
C GLU A 33 -9.52 10.70 13.87
N PHE A 34 -8.44 11.21 13.26
CA PHE A 34 -7.10 10.69 13.51
C PHE A 34 -6.35 11.41 14.64
N MET A 35 -6.35 12.76 14.66
CA MET A 35 -5.57 13.52 15.63
C MET A 35 -5.90 13.22 17.10
N PRO A 36 -7.16 12.93 17.48
CA PRO A 36 -7.46 12.52 18.85
C PRO A 36 -6.82 11.19 19.27
N LEU A 37 -6.42 10.36 18.30
CA LEU A 37 -5.90 9.02 18.51
C LEU A 37 -4.39 8.92 18.38
N VAL A 38 -3.73 9.84 17.65
CA VAL A 38 -2.34 9.70 17.21
C VAL A 38 -1.37 9.45 18.36
N ASN A 39 -1.44 10.20 19.46
CA ASN A 39 -0.51 10.02 20.58
C ASN A 39 -0.58 8.61 21.17
N LYS A 40 -1.79 8.10 21.42
CA LYS A 40 -2.01 6.75 21.93
C LYS A 40 -1.39 5.69 21.03
N TYR A 41 -1.62 5.79 19.72
CA TYR A 41 -1.13 4.79 18.76
C TYR A 41 0.36 4.95 18.48
N TYR A 42 0.88 6.17 18.50
CA TYR A 42 2.31 6.44 18.39
C TYR A 42 3.08 5.84 19.58
N GLU A 43 2.61 6.05 20.82
CA GLU A 43 3.23 5.46 22.02
C GLU A 43 3.19 3.94 21.98
N LYS A 44 2.06 3.37 21.57
CA LYS A 44 1.88 1.92 21.45
C LYS A 44 2.68 1.31 20.31
N GLY A 45 3.06 2.07 19.30
CA GLY A 45 3.72 1.56 18.09
C GLY A 45 2.77 0.75 17.20
N SER A 46 1.51 1.20 17.05
CA SER A 46 0.46 0.53 16.26
C SER A 46 -0.38 1.54 15.49
N PHE A 47 -1.32 1.08 14.69
CA PHE A 47 -2.20 1.93 13.86
C PHE A 47 -3.68 1.75 14.28
N PRO A 48 -4.51 2.81 14.25
CA PRO A 48 -5.96 2.71 14.48
C PRO A 48 -6.66 2.11 13.27
N ALA A 49 -6.62 0.77 13.11
CA ALA A 49 -7.12 0.07 11.94
C ALA A 49 -8.62 0.30 11.68
N ASP A 50 -9.40 0.65 12.71
CA ASP A 50 -10.82 1.02 12.59
C ASP A 50 -11.06 2.25 11.70
N LEU A 51 -10.02 3.02 11.40
CA LEU A 51 -10.11 4.15 10.47
C LEU A 51 -10.00 3.74 8.99
N ILE A 52 -9.52 2.53 8.68
CA ILE A 52 -9.33 2.08 7.30
C ILE A 52 -10.66 2.08 6.51
N PRO A 53 -11.76 1.51 7.00
CA PRO A 53 -13.04 1.60 6.29
C PRO A 53 -13.51 3.04 6.07
N LYS A 54 -13.33 3.93 7.04
CA LYS A 54 -13.68 5.35 6.89
C LYS A 54 -12.86 6.05 5.80
N MET A 55 -11.57 5.71 5.69
CA MET A 55 -10.72 6.21 4.60
C MET A 55 -11.19 5.71 3.23
N GLY A 56 -11.66 4.46 3.16
CA GLY A 56 -12.29 3.89 1.98
C GLY A 56 -13.59 4.61 1.59
N GLU A 57 -14.49 4.84 2.55
CA GLU A 57 -15.74 5.59 2.34
C GLU A 57 -15.51 7.01 1.80
N LEU A 58 -14.41 7.65 2.20
CA LEU A 58 -13.98 8.97 1.71
C LEU A 58 -13.25 8.91 0.35
N GLY A 59 -13.07 7.71 -0.23
CA GLY A 59 -12.43 7.52 -1.52
C GLY A 59 -10.91 7.77 -1.53
N PHE A 60 -10.23 7.68 -0.38
CA PHE A 60 -8.80 7.91 -0.30
C PHE A 60 -7.98 6.77 -0.90
N PHE A 61 -8.52 5.55 -0.88
CA PHE A 61 -7.92 4.39 -1.53
C PHE A 61 -8.36 4.29 -2.99
N GLY A 62 -7.42 3.99 -3.89
CA GLY A 62 -7.74 3.91 -5.31
C GLY A 62 -8.23 5.23 -5.93
N ALA A 63 -7.86 6.36 -5.36
CA ALA A 63 -8.34 7.70 -5.71
C ALA A 63 -8.27 8.00 -7.22
N THR A 64 -7.21 7.54 -7.90
CA THR A 64 -7.01 7.74 -9.34
C THR A 64 -7.45 6.56 -10.21
N LEU A 65 -7.95 5.47 -9.60
CA LEU A 65 -8.41 4.29 -10.35
C LEU A 65 -9.81 4.49 -10.92
N PRO A 66 -10.16 3.72 -11.98
CA PRO A 66 -11.48 3.77 -12.59
C PRO A 66 -12.60 3.38 -11.62
N LYS A 67 -13.76 4.04 -11.74
CA LYS A 67 -14.98 3.74 -10.97
C LYS A 67 -15.44 2.29 -11.10
N LYS A 68 -15.18 1.66 -12.26
CA LYS A 68 -15.45 0.23 -12.49
C LYS A 68 -14.90 -0.66 -11.37
N TYR A 69 -13.78 -0.27 -10.77
CA TYR A 69 -13.08 -1.02 -9.72
C TYR A 69 -13.18 -0.35 -8.33
N GLY A 70 -14.17 0.51 -8.13
CA GLY A 70 -14.35 1.22 -6.86
C GLY A 70 -13.46 2.45 -6.69
N GLY A 71 -12.72 2.87 -7.71
CA GLY A 71 -11.93 4.09 -7.70
C GLY A 71 -12.76 5.35 -7.81
N SER A 72 -12.16 6.51 -7.49
CA SER A 72 -12.84 7.81 -7.51
C SER A 72 -12.59 8.60 -8.80
N GLU A 73 -11.62 8.20 -9.63
CA GLU A 73 -11.21 8.87 -10.89
C GLU A 73 -10.85 10.35 -10.71
N ILE A 74 -10.36 10.74 -9.53
CA ILE A 74 -9.95 12.11 -9.27
C ILE A 74 -8.57 12.42 -9.89
N SER A 75 -8.26 13.71 -10.01
CA SER A 75 -6.97 14.16 -10.56
C SER A 75 -5.79 13.73 -9.67
N SER A 76 -4.62 13.61 -10.29
CA SER A 76 -3.38 13.35 -9.54
C SER A 76 -3.07 14.45 -8.53
N THR A 77 -3.44 15.71 -8.82
CA THR A 77 -3.32 16.83 -7.88
C THR A 77 -4.21 16.61 -6.66
N ALA A 78 -5.48 16.26 -6.86
CA ALA A 78 -6.41 15.95 -5.76
C ALA A 78 -5.89 14.81 -4.88
N TYR A 79 -5.37 13.74 -5.48
CA TYR A 79 -4.72 12.67 -4.74
C TYR A 79 -3.50 13.17 -3.94
N GLY A 80 -2.67 14.03 -4.54
CA GLY A 80 -1.55 14.66 -3.84
C GLY A 80 -2.00 15.47 -2.62
N LEU A 81 -3.08 16.25 -2.76
CA LEU A 81 -3.65 17.03 -1.65
C LEU A 81 -4.18 16.15 -0.52
N ILE A 82 -4.79 14.99 -0.85
CA ILE A 82 -5.14 13.99 0.18
C ILE A 82 -3.88 13.55 0.92
N MET A 83 -2.82 13.17 0.19
CA MET A 83 -1.56 12.72 0.81
C MET A 83 -0.94 13.78 1.72
N GLN A 84 -0.96 15.04 1.29
CA GLN A 84 -0.46 16.17 2.08
C GLN A 84 -1.24 16.33 3.40
N GLU A 85 -2.56 16.27 3.36
CA GLU A 85 -3.37 16.41 4.57
C GLU A 85 -3.19 15.21 5.52
N LEU A 86 -3.09 13.97 4.99
CA LEU A 86 -2.81 12.79 5.80
C LEU A 86 -1.42 12.86 6.46
N GLU A 87 -0.39 13.34 5.74
CA GLU A 87 0.97 13.52 6.28
C GLU A 87 1.02 14.56 7.40
N LYS A 88 0.24 15.64 7.32
CA LYS A 88 0.10 16.63 8.40
C LYS A 88 -0.40 15.99 9.70
N GLY A 89 -1.17 14.91 9.62
CA GLY A 89 -1.59 14.14 10.78
C GLY A 89 -0.46 13.27 11.33
N ASP A 90 0.05 12.40 10.53
CA ASP A 90 1.21 11.53 10.81
C ASP A 90 1.64 10.79 9.53
N SER A 91 2.94 10.64 9.34
CA SER A 91 3.49 9.87 8.22
C SER A 91 2.99 8.42 8.16
N GLY A 92 2.64 7.82 9.30
CA GLY A 92 2.03 6.49 9.37
C GLY A 92 0.65 6.45 8.70
N LEU A 93 -0.18 7.47 8.94
CA LEU A 93 -1.51 7.58 8.31
C LEU A 93 -1.39 7.69 6.78
N ARG A 94 -0.52 8.60 6.29
CA ARG A 94 -0.25 8.74 4.87
C ARG A 94 0.31 7.44 4.29
N SER A 95 1.20 6.74 5.02
CA SER A 95 1.82 5.49 4.57
C SER A 95 0.80 4.38 4.31
N VAL A 96 -0.19 4.22 5.19
CA VAL A 96 -1.28 3.24 4.97
C VAL A 96 -2.00 3.51 3.66
N CYS A 97 -2.37 4.76 3.38
CA CYS A 97 -3.04 5.15 2.14
C CYS A 97 -2.14 4.95 0.91
N SER A 98 -0.88 5.37 1.01
CA SER A 98 0.11 5.24 -0.06
C SER A 98 0.40 3.78 -0.43
N VAL A 99 0.53 2.90 0.56
CA VAL A 99 0.76 1.46 0.32
C VAL A 99 -0.47 0.82 -0.31
N GLN A 100 -1.66 1.07 0.25
CA GLN A 100 -2.91 0.53 -0.29
C GLN A 100 -3.10 0.90 -1.76
N GLY A 101 -3.02 2.19 -2.11
CA GLY A 101 -3.25 2.67 -3.46
C GLY A 101 -2.08 2.39 -4.42
N GLY A 102 -0.87 2.86 -4.07
CA GLY A 102 0.28 2.87 -4.98
C GLY A 102 1.04 1.55 -5.07
N LEU A 103 1.05 0.74 -4.01
CA LEU A 103 1.86 -0.48 -3.94
C LEU A 103 1.03 -1.76 -4.01
N VAL A 104 -0.28 -1.71 -3.73
CA VAL A 104 -1.16 -2.89 -3.78
C VAL A 104 -2.17 -2.76 -4.91
N MET A 105 -3.01 -1.74 -4.91
CA MET A 105 -4.04 -1.58 -5.94
C MET A 105 -3.44 -1.30 -7.31
N TYR A 106 -2.41 -0.47 -7.40
CA TYR A 106 -1.75 -0.17 -8.67
C TYR A 106 -1.19 -1.42 -9.39
N PRO A 107 -0.37 -2.29 -8.77
CA PRO A 107 0.12 -3.50 -9.47
C PRO A 107 -1.00 -4.48 -9.83
N ILE A 108 -2.05 -4.62 -9.02
CA ILE A 108 -3.22 -5.44 -9.36
C ILE A 108 -3.93 -4.85 -10.59
N PHE A 109 -4.15 -3.54 -10.62
CA PHE A 109 -4.78 -2.85 -11.76
C PHE A 109 -3.94 -2.95 -13.02
N GLN A 110 -2.63 -2.70 -12.91
CA GLN A 110 -1.71 -2.60 -14.05
C GLN A 110 -1.34 -3.97 -14.63
N TYR A 111 -1.20 -4.99 -13.79
CA TYR A 111 -0.58 -6.26 -14.16
C TYR A 111 -1.44 -7.48 -13.90
N GLY A 112 -2.55 -7.33 -13.19
CA GLY A 112 -3.47 -8.42 -12.87
C GLY A 112 -4.40 -8.81 -14.00
N THR A 113 -4.98 -10.01 -13.90
CA THR A 113 -6.11 -10.42 -14.74
C THR A 113 -7.38 -9.67 -14.39
N GLU A 114 -8.42 -9.74 -15.23
CA GLU A 114 -9.71 -9.11 -14.88
C GLU A 114 -10.31 -9.73 -13.62
N GLU A 115 -10.19 -11.05 -13.44
CA GLU A 115 -10.66 -11.75 -12.24
C GLU A 115 -9.95 -11.23 -10.97
N GLN A 116 -8.63 -10.99 -11.04
CA GLN A 116 -7.88 -10.43 -9.92
C GLN A 116 -8.32 -8.99 -9.61
N LYS A 117 -8.55 -8.17 -10.65
CA LYS A 117 -9.01 -6.79 -10.51
C LYS A 117 -10.42 -6.73 -9.91
N GLU A 118 -11.35 -7.53 -10.44
CA GLU A 118 -12.75 -7.58 -9.98
C GLU A 118 -12.86 -8.12 -8.54
N LYS A 119 -11.99 -9.07 -8.16
CA LYS A 119 -11.93 -9.59 -6.79
C LYS A 119 -11.39 -8.56 -5.80
N TRP A 120 -10.22 -7.98 -6.09
CA TRP A 120 -9.46 -7.27 -5.07
C TRP A 120 -9.68 -5.76 -5.06
N LEU A 121 -9.79 -5.11 -6.23
CA LEU A 121 -9.80 -3.65 -6.26
C LEU A 121 -10.98 -3.02 -5.54
N PRO A 122 -12.24 -3.52 -5.66
CA PRO A 122 -13.37 -2.95 -4.91
C PRO A 122 -13.22 -3.09 -3.39
N MET A 123 -12.76 -4.26 -2.90
CA MET A 123 -12.57 -4.50 -1.47
C MET A 123 -11.44 -3.63 -0.90
N LEU A 124 -10.35 -3.46 -1.66
CA LEU A 124 -9.25 -2.57 -1.27
C LEU A 124 -9.64 -1.10 -1.32
N ALA A 125 -10.46 -0.69 -2.29
CA ALA A 125 -10.95 0.69 -2.42
C ALA A 125 -11.88 1.08 -1.28
N SER A 126 -12.77 0.18 -0.86
CA SER A 126 -13.68 0.40 0.27
C SER A 126 -13.01 0.29 1.64
N GLY A 127 -11.79 -0.25 1.71
CA GLY A 127 -11.11 -0.56 2.96
C GLY A 127 -11.66 -1.81 3.67
N GLU A 128 -12.51 -2.61 3.00
CA GLU A 128 -12.94 -3.92 3.48
C GLU A 128 -11.76 -4.90 3.54
N ALA A 129 -10.83 -4.81 2.57
CA ALA A 129 -9.57 -5.53 2.58
C ALA A 129 -8.38 -4.58 2.71
N VAL A 130 -7.34 -5.04 3.38
CA VAL A 130 -6.06 -4.36 3.53
C VAL A 130 -5.00 -5.10 2.73
N GLY A 131 -4.13 -4.33 2.06
CA GLY A 131 -3.01 -4.90 1.34
C GLY A 131 -1.65 -4.51 1.89
N CYS A 132 -0.63 -5.32 1.57
CA CYS A 132 0.76 -5.01 1.82
C CYS A 132 1.63 -5.34 0.60
N PHE A 133 2.89 -4.83 0.60
CA PHE A 133 3.80 -4.93 -0.53
C PHE A 133 5.15 -5.49 -0.09
N GLY A 134 5.44 -6.72 -0.48
CA GLY A 134 6.63 -7.47 -0.11
C GLY A 134 7.71 -7.45 -1.20
N LEU A 135 8.57 -6.42 -1.22
CA LEU A 135 9.73 -6.33 -2.10
C LEU A 135 11.05 -6.46 -1.32
N THR A 136 11.24 -5.60 -0.32
CA THR A 136 12.48 -5.46 0.45
C THR A 136 12.77 -6.73 1.26
N GLU A 137 14.03 -7.13 1.30
CA GLU A 137 14.56 -8.19 2.16
C GLU A 137 15.64 -7.63 3.09
N SER A 138 15.98 -8.35 4.16
CA SER A 138 16.97 -7.89 5.17
C SER A 138 18.29 -7.46 4.57
N ASN A 139 18.78 -8.17 3.53
CA ASN A 139 20.04 -7.91 2.86
C ASN A 139 19.89 -7.21 1.49
N HIS A 140 18.65 -7.00 1.02
CA HIS A 140 18.36 -6.49 -0.31
C HIS A 140 17.29 -5.38 -0.25
N GLY A 141 17.69 -4.22 0.31
CA GLY A 141 16.89 -3.00 0.35
C GLY A 141 17.18 -2.12 -0.87
N SER A 142 18.38 -1.52 -0.92
CA SER A 142 18.80 -0.64 -2.02
C SER A 142 19.02 -1.38 -3.34
N ASP A 143 19.35 -2.66 -3.26
CA ASP A 143 19.48 -3.55 -4.42
C ASP A 143 18.37 -4.64 -4.43
N PRO A 144 17.18 -4.33 -4.89
CA PRO A 144 16.10 -5.33 -4.99
C PRO A 144 16.39 -6.40 -6.06
N ALA A 145 17.33 -6.16 -6.97
CA ALA A 145 17.77 -7.17 -7.93
C ALA A 145 18.45 -8.37 -7.25
N GLY A 146 19.07 -8.13 -6.10
CA GLY A 146 19.70 -9.18 -5.30
C GLY A 146 18.74 -10.07 -4.51
N MET A 147 17.40 -9.82 -4.55
CA MET A 147 16.43 -10.57 -3.73
C MET A 147 16.66 -12.08 -3.78
N THR A 148 16.45 -12.73 -2.66
CA THR A 148 16.63 -14.18 -2.47
C THR A 148 15.34 -14.97 -2.38
N THR A 149 14.20 -14.30 -2.18
CA THR A 149 12.88 -14.94 -2.24
C THR A 149 12.68 -15.58 -3.61
N LYS A 150 12.34 -16.87 -3.62
CA LYS A 150 12.19 -17.70 -4.82
C LYS A 150 10.77 -18.17 -4.99
N ALA A 151 10.35 -18.31 -6.25
CA ALA A 151 9.13 -18.97 -6.67
C ALA A 151 9.52 -20.06 -7.67
N VAL A 152 9.27 -21.31 -7.30
CA VAL A 152 9.58 -22.48 -8.14
C VAL A 152 8.29 -23.02 -8.73
N LYS A 153 8.27 -23.27 -10.05
CA LYS A 153 7.11 -23.82 -10.73
C LYS A 153 6.91 -25.28 -10.36
N ASP A 154 5.69 -25.68 -10.01
CA ASP A 154 5.34 -27.08 -9.73
C ASP A 154 3.98 -27.41 -10.36
N GLY A 155 4.01 -27.92 -11.59
CA GLY A 155 2.83 -28.12 -12.41
C GLY A 155 2.13 -26.79 -12.73
N ASP A 156 0.86 -26.66 -12.35
CA ASP A 156 0.07 -25.43 -12.50
C ASP A 156 0.22 -24.48 -11.30
N ASP A 157 1.00 -24.87 -10.28
CA ASP A 157 1.23 -24.11 -9.07
C ASP A 157 2.63 -23.50 -9.03
N TRP A 158 2.84 -22.67 -8.01
CA TRP A 158 4.13 -22.13 -7.60
C TRP A 158 4.38 -22.41 -6.13
N ILE A 159 5.64 -22.71 -5.78
CA ILE A 159 6.10 -22.84 -4.39
C ILE A 159 6.97 -21.65 -4.06
N ILE A 160 6.55 -20.84 -3.09
CA ILE A 160 7.27 -19.64 -2.70
C ILE A 160 7.99 -19.83 -1.37
N ASN A 161 9.28 -19.49 -1.37
CA ASN A 161 10.16 -19.55 -0.20
C ASN A 161 10.95 -18.26 -0.06
N GLY A 162 11.00 -17.70 1.16
CA GLY A 162 11.78 -16.50 1.47
C GLY A 162 11.17 -15.67 2.58
N SER A 163 11.68 -14.44 2.74
CA SER A 163 11.15 -13.48 3.69
C SER A 163 11.21 -12.05 3.14
N LYS A 164 10.34 -11.19 3.65
CA LYS A 164 10.32 -9.76 3.31
C LYS A 164 10.36 -8.93 4.59
N MET A 165 11.05 -7.80 4.56
CA MET A 165 11.29 -6.95 5.72
C MET A 165 10.80 -5.51 5.50
N TRP A 166 10.43 -4.84 6.59
CA TRP A 166 9.92 -3.46 6.60
C TRP A 166 8.58 -3.29 5.85
N ILE A 167 7.69 -4.26 5.98
CA ILE A 167 6.44 -4.30 5.23
C ILE A 167 5.32 -3.60 6.01
N THR A 168 4.89 -2.46 5.51
CA THR A 168 3.73 -1.74 6.06
C THR A 168 2.47 -2.60 5.93
N ASN A 169 1.67 -2.65 7.00
CA ASN A 169 0.41 -3.40 7.11
C ASN A 169 0.55 -4.93 7.10
N GLY A 170 1.75 -5.53 7.14
CA GLY A 170 1.92 -6.96 6.90
C GLY A 170 1.07 -7.87 7.79
N THR A 171 0.93 -7.57 9.08
CA THR A 171 0.15 -8.41 10.03
C THR A 171 -1.36 -8.21 9.94
N ILE A 172 -1.83 -7.10 9.37
CA ILE A 172 -3.27 -6.83 9.17
C ILE A 172 -3.73 -7.03 7.72
N ALA A 173 -2.79 -7.32 6.81
CA ALA A 173 -3.10 -7.45 5.39
C ALA A 173 -3.93 -8.73 5.11
N ASP A 174 -4.94 -8.60 4.25
CA ASP A 174 -5.73 -9.70 3.70
C ASP A 174 -5.09 -10.23 2.43
N VAL A 175 -4.36 -9.38 1.70
CA VAL A 175 -3.58 -9.73 0.51
C VAL A 175 -2.20 -9.07 0.52
N ALA A 176 -1.17 -9.83 0.17
CA ALA A 176 0.18 -9.35 -0.02
C ALA A 176 0.60 -9.44 -1.50
N VAL A 177 1.07 -8.33 -2.07
CA VAL A 177 1.79 -8.34 -3.36
C VAL A 177 3.24 -8.69 -3.06
N VAL A 178 3.64 -9.91 -3.35
CA VAL A 178 5.00 -10.42 -3.08
C VAL A 178 5.79 -10.57 -4.38
N TRP A 179 7.01 -10.04 -4.37
CA TRP A 179 7.96 -10.16 -5.48
C TRP A 179 8.97 -11.26 -5.17
N ALA A 180 9.11 -12.20 -6.09
CA ALA A 180 10.04 -13.33 -5.99
C ALA A 180 10.70 -13.62 -7.33
N LYS A 181 11.89 -14.21 -7.32
CA LYS A 181 12.56 -14.71 -8.53
C LYS A 181 12.07 -16.10 -8.87
N ASP A 182 11.76 -16.31 -10.15
CA ASP A 182 11.57 -17.65 -10.68
C ASP A 182 12.91 -18.41 -10.87
N GLU A 183 12.86 -19.61 -11.38
CA GLU A 183 14.04 -20.49 -11.60
C GLU A 183 15.01 -19.91 -12.62
N GLU A 184 14.55 -19.02 -13.51
CA GLU A 184 15.39 -18.31 -14.48
C GLU A 184 15.97 -17.01 -13.90
N GLY A 185 15.66 -16.67 -12.64
CA GLY A 185 16.07 -15.44 -11.98
C GLY A 185 15.23 -14.23 -12.36
N ILE A 186 14.12 -14.42 -13.06
CA ILE A 186 13.20 -13.35 -13.47
C ILE A 186 12.28 -13.01 -12.30
N VAL A 187 12.18 -11.73 -11.97
CA VAL A 187 11.28 -11.26 -10.90
C VAL A 187 9.83 -11.31 -11.38
N ARG A 188 8.98 -12.00 -10.61
CA ARG A 188 7.53 -12.16 -10.80
C ARG A 188 6.77 -11.59 -9.60
N GLY A 189 5.56 -11.13 -9.82
CA GLY A 189 4.65 -10.68 -8.77
C GLY A 189 3.59 -11.73 -8.46
N PHE A 190 3.29 -11.92 -7.18
CA PHE A 190 2.32 -12.90 -6.69
C PHE A 190 1.39 -12.28 -5.66
N LEU A 191 0.13 -12.70 -5.66
CA LEU A 191 -0.87 -12.33 -4.66
C LEU A 191 -0.99 -13.46 -3.64
N LEU A 192 -0.48 -13.24 -2.44
CA LEU A 192 -0.61 -14.15 -1.31
C LEU A 192 -1.76 -13.69 -0.43
N GLU A 193 -2.68 -14.59 -0.11
CA GLU A 193 -3.84 -14.29 0.73
C GLU A 193 -3.57 -14.70 2.18
N LYS A 194 -4.14 -13.97 3.12
CA LYS A 194 -4.08 -14.29 4.54
C LYS A 194 -4.62 -15.68 4.81
N GLY A 195 -3.90 -16.45 5.62
CA GLY A 195 -4.29 -17.82 5.99
C GLY A 195 -3.80 -18.90 5.01
N MET A 196 -3.06 -18.56 3.95
CA MET A 196 -2.37 -19.58 3.15
C MET A 196 -1.35 -20.33 3.99
N ASP A 197 -1.30 -21.64 3.86
CA ASP A 197 -0.33 -22.48 4.57
C ASP A 197 1.10 -22.04 4.26
N GLY A 198 1.92 -21.92 5.31
CA GLY A 198 3.31 -21.49 5.22
C GLY A 198 3.51 -19.97 5.07
N PHE A 199 2.44 -19.16 4.94
CA PHE A 199 2.52 -17.71 4.89
C PHE A 199 2.19 -17.10 6.26
N THR A 200 3.14 -16.38 6.86
CA THR A 200 2.99 -15.72 8.15
C THR A 200 3.59 -14.33 8.16
N ALA A 201 3.16 -13.49 9.10
CA ALA A 201 3.71 -12.17 9.33
C ALA A 201 3.91 -11.90 10.82
N SER A 202 4.91 -11.08 11.15
CA SER A 202 5.15 -10.62 12.53
C SER A 202 5.50 -9.13 12.55
N ASP A 203 5.06 -8.40 13.58
CA ASP A 203 5.33 -6.98 13.73
C ASP A 203 6.75 -6.70 14.17
N ILE A 204 7.34 -5.65 13.57
CA ILE A 204 8.60 -5.06 13.99
C ILE A 204 8.30 -3.98 15.05
N HIS A 205 8.73 -4.24 16.29
CA HIS A 205 8.56 -3.34 17.41
C HIS A 205 9.80 -2.45 17.65
N GLY A 206 9.64 -1.41 18.48
CA GLY A 206 10.74 -0.56 18.93
C GLY A 206 11.27 0.42 17.88
N LYS A 207 10.53 0.71 16.84
CA LYS A 207 10.90 1.74 15.85
C LYS A 207 11.07 3.11 16.52
N MET A 208 12.04 3.89 16.06
CA MET A 208 12.29 5.24 16.58
C MET A 208 11.37 6.29 15.96
N SER A 209 10.87 6.06 14.74
CA SER A 209 9.94 6.93 14.01
C SER A 209 8.87 6.09 13.30
N LEU A 210 7.89 6.74 12.66
CA LEU A 210 6.76 6.07 11.99
C LEU A 210 6.07 5.07 12.94
N ARG A 211 5.88 5.47 14.20
CA ARG A 211 5.41 4.56 15.24
C ARG A 211 3.90 4.33 15.17
N ALA A 212 3.13 5.34 14.71
CA ALA A 212 1.69 5.18 14.42
C ALA A 212 1.48 4.44 13.08
N SER A 213 2.25 3.38 12.85
CA SER A 213 2.22 2.57 11.63
C SER A 213 2.61 1.13 11.97
N ILE A 214 1.88 0.18 11.44
CA ILE A 214 2.24 -1.25 11.50
C ILE A 214 3.34 -1.50 10.47
N THR A 215 4.43 -2.09 10.91
CA THR A 215 5.55 -2.49 10.04
C THR A 215 5.95 -3.91 10.41
N SER A 216 6.06 -4.79 9.43
CA SER A 216 6.14 -6.23 9.67
C SER A 216 7.26 -6.89 8.87
N GLU A 217 7.58 -8.11 9.24
CA GLU A 217 8.26 -9.09 8.40
C GLU A 217 7.23 -10.08 7.86
N LEU A 218 7.41 -10.51 6.62
CA LEU A 218 6.65 -11.59 5.99
C LEU A 218 7.54 -12.81 5.85
N PHE A 219 7.00 -13.99 6.16
CA PHE A 219 7.71 -15.26 6.03
C PHE A 219 6.90 -16.20 5.12
N MET A 220 7.59 -16.79 4.16
CA MET A 220 7.05 -17.76 3.22
C MET A 220 7.89 -19.04 3.31
N LYS A 221 7.25 -20.14 3.75
CA LYS A 221 7.87 -21.47 3.85
C LYS A 221 6.98 -22.46 3.10
N ASP A 222 7.44 -22.86 1.93
CA ASP A 222 6.73 -23.80 1.04
C ASP A 222 5.29 -23.37 0.73
N VAL A 223 5.08 -22.05 0.57
CA VAL A 223 3.76 -21.51 0.25
C VAL A 223 3.36 -21.92 -1.15
N ARG A 224 2.39 -22.83 -1.22
CA ARG A 224 1.83 -23.30 -2.52
C ARG A 224 0.71 -22.39 -2.96
N ILE A 225 0.82 -21.85 -4.16
CA ILE A 225 -0.19 -20.99 -4.77
C ILE A 225 -0.44 -21.39 -6.23
N SER A 226 -1.67 -21.23 -6.69
CA SER A 226 -2.01 -21.43 -8.10
C SER A 226 -1.38 -20.34 -8.99
N ASP A 227 -1.10 -20.65 -10.26
CA ASP A 227 -0.67 -19.64 -11.25
C ASP A 227 -1.69 -18.51 -11.43
N LYS A 228 -2.96 -18.73 -11.04
CA LYS A 228 -3.99 -17.68 -10.98
C LYS A 228 -3.68 -16.55 -9.98
N ASN A 229 -2.77 -16.79 -9.04
CA ASN A 229 -2.31 -15.78 -8.08
C ASN A 229 -1.08 -15.00 -8.59
N ARG A 230 -0.50 -15.36 -9.73
CA ARG A 230 0.57 -14.60 -10.36
C ARG A 230 0.00 -13.38 -11.09
N LEU A 231 0.71 -12.27 -11.06
CA LEU A 231 0.44 -11.08 -11.87
C LEU A 231 1.04 -11.31 -13.28
N PRO A 232 0.23 -11.66 -14.30
CA PRO A 232 0.77 -12.11 -15.59
C PRO A 232 1.35 -10.98 -16.44
N GLY A 233 0.94 -9.74 -16.19
CA GLY A 233 1.34 -8.56 -16.98
C GLY A 233 2.75 -8.03 -16.67
N VAL A 234 3.55 -8.75 -15.84
CA VAL A 234 4.85 -8.24 -15.40
C VAL A 234 5.96 -9.27 -15.47
N GLU A 235 7.11 -8.83 -15.99
CA GLU A 235 8.38 -9.56 -15.99
C GLU A 235 9.53 -8.65 -15.55
N GLY A 236 10.38 -9.16 -14.66
CA GLY A 236 11.57 -8.48 -14.15
C GLY A 236 11.26 -7.31 -13.21
N LEU A 237 12.28 -6.51 -12.94
CA LEU A 237 12.21 -5.39 -11.97
C LEU A 237 11.31 -4.24 -12.40
N LYS A 238 10.93 -4.14 -13.67
CA LYS A 238 10.04 -3.06 -14.14
C LYS A 238 8.73 -3.04 -13.35
N GLY A 239 8.20 -4.21 -12.97
CA GLY A 239 6.98 -4.33 -12.17
C GLY A 239 7.09 -3.61 -10.83
N PRO A 240 7.93 -4.09 -9.89
CA PRO A 240 8.05 -3.47 -8.58
C PRO A 240 8.56 -2.02 -8.64
N LEU A 241 9.46 -1.66 -9.55
CA LEU A 241 9.98 -0.30 -9.67
C LEU A 241 8.90 0.69 -10.16
N SER A 242 7.97 0.27 -11.01
CA SER A 242 6.83 1.11 -11.40
C SER A 242 5.90 1.41 -10.22
N CYS A 243 5.68 0.41 -9.34
CA CYS A 243 4.92 0.60 -8.11
C CYS A 243 5.60 1.63 -7.18
N LEU A 244 6.94 1.53 -7.05
CA LEU A 244 7.70 2.51 -6.26
C LEU A 244 7.61 3.93 -6.85
N THR A 245 7.47 4.08 -8.16
CA THR A 245 7.25 5.39 -8.81
C THR A 245 5.92 5.99 -8.36
N GLN A 246 4.84 5.19 -8.28
CA GLN A 246 3.55 5.64 -7.76
C GLN A 246 3.64 6.02 -6.28
N ALA A 247 4.30 5.20 -5.47
CA ALA A 247 4.49 5.49 -4.05
C ALA A 247 5.32 6.78 -3.83
N ARG A 248 6.37 7.00 -4.62
CA ARG A 248 7.18 8.23 -4.54
C ARG A 248 6.37 9.48 -4.86
N TYR A 249 5.46 9.40 -5.83
CA TYR A 249 4.56 10.52 -6.13
C TYR A 249 3.76 10.94 -4.89
N SER A 250 3.17 9.97 -4.17
CA SER A 250 2.41 10.27 -2.95
C SER A 250 3.28 10.80 -1.80
N ILE A 251 4.55 10.36 -1.72
CA ILE A 251 5.49 10.79 -0.66
C ILE A 251 5.94 12.24 -0.86
N VAL A 252 6.17 12.69 -2.11
CA VAL A 252 6.67 14.07 -2.35
C VAL A 252 5.63 15.15 -2.03
N TRP A 253 4.36 14.80 -1.89
CA TRP A 253 3.32 15.72 -1.42
C TRP A 253 3.29 15.90 0.10
N GLY A 254 3.82 14.95 0.86
CA GLY A 254 3.96 15.04 2.32
C GLY A 254 5.28 15.70 2.72
#